data_279b87e1414392a174986b14811e3d62
#
_entry.id   279b87e1414392a174986b14811e3d62
#
_cell.length_a   1.000
_cell.length_b   1.000
_cell.length_c   1.000
_cell.angle_alpha   90.00
_cell.angle_beta   90.00
_cell.angle_gamma   90.00
#
_symmetry.space_group_name_H-M   'P 1'
#
loop_
_entity.id
_entity.type
_entity.pdbx_description
1 polymer ?
#
loop_
_entity_poly.entity_id
_entity_poly.type
_entity_poly.pdbx_seq_one_letter_code
_entity_poly.pdbx_strand_id
1 'polypeptide(L)'
;MRETDRITREAANPSPERFHRGPLGRVLERYLQTHSLKARSNYSMLALEQLWARAANHDPAIGLHLFSHFSRQDWHVLAQGCLYSATLAEAIRFWARYARLASDMDTLALVEEGDCLGVELRIDAPASLVRYMVEHYSAMSLSVMGVGIGAVVVPQRACFAHRRPAYYPEYREWFGEDIQFDCGYNRLYFNRVQLEMPLLTQHAGMMEVVSQELERRLAQQSQLSGWSARVAQGIRQGLITGQSLTLEAQAQDLHQSARTLRRRLEDEGTSFRVLLDRVRAELEQYLEMQGDSRTQIATQLGYSDLAAYVHARKRWRSL
;
A
#
# COMPACT_ATOMS: atom_id res chain seq x y z
N MET A 1 22.08 32.39 36.55
CA MET A 1 20.64 32.66 36.54
C MET A 1 20.20 32.81 35.09
N ARG A 2 19.31 31.94 34.68
CA ARG A 2 18.67 31.68 33.39
C ARG A 2 19.42 30.67 32.50
N GLU A 3 19.22 29.49 32.87
CA GLU A 3 19.11 28.27 32.10
C GLU A 3 17.94 28.45 31.11
N THR A 4 18.23 28.59 29.84
CA THR A 4 17.24 28.72 28.77
C THR A 4 17.34 27.51 27.88
N ASP A 5 16.36 26.64 28.05
CA ASP A 5 15.74 25.73 27.07
C ASP A 5 16.47 25.51 25.74
N ARG A 6 17.27 24.47 25.69
CA ARG A 6 17.54 23.72 24.49
C ARG A 6 16.50 22.61 24.38
N ILE A 7 15.30 22.95 23.90
CA ILE A 7 14.40 21.97 23.31
C ILE A 7 15.06 21.52 22.01
N THR A 8 15.81 20.46 22.10
CA THR A 8 16.21 19.67 20.92
C THR A 8 14.94 19.17 20.26
N ARG A 9 14.54 19.80 19.18
CA ARG A 9 13.67 19.18 18.19
C ARG A 9 14.40 17.94 17.70
N GLU A 10 14.04 16.78 18.22
CA GLU A 10 14.27 15.51 17.52
C GLU A 10 13.64 15.66 16.15
N ALA A 11 14.48 15.82 15.13
CA ALA A 11 14.09 15.72 13.76
C ALA A 11 13.53 14.28 13.59
N ALA A 12 12.21 14.16 13.57
CA ALA A 12 11.56 12.90 13.28
C ALA A 12 12.16 12.37 11.97
N ASN A 13 12.81 11.22 12.05
CA ASN A 13 13.35 10.52 10.91
C ASN A 13 12.19 10.35 9.91
N PRO A 14 12.24 10.90 8.68
CA PRO A 14 11.13 10.78 7.76
C PRO A 14 10.89 9.29 7.50
N SER A 15 9.71 8.82 7.84
CA SER A 15 9.29 7.45 7.55
C SER A 15 9.44 7.17 6.06
N PRO A 16 9.86 5.97 5.65
CA PRO A 16 10.04 5.64 4.23
C PRO A 16 8.76 5.94 3.48
N GLU A 17 8.88 6.55 2.30
CA GLU A 17 7.73 6.86 1.47
C GLU A 17 7.00 5.56 1.11
N ARG A 18 5.69 5.53 1.35
CA ARG A 18 4.84 4.36 1.20
C ARG A 18 3.92 4.56 0.02
N PHE A 19 3.71 3.50 -0.72
CA PHE A 19 2.92 3.52 -1.95
C PHE A 19 1.77 2.53 -1.90
N HIS A 20 0.67 2.94 -2.50
CA HIS A 20 -0.43 2.07 -2.90
C HIS A 20 -0.31 1.79 -4.41
N ARG A 21 -0.26 0.52 -4.78
CA ARG A 21 -0.02 0.03 -6.15
C ARG A 21 -1.30 -0.45 -6.84
N GLY A 22 -2.43 -0.30 -6.19
CA GLY A 22 -3.73 -0.70 -6.70
C GLY A 22 -4.47 0.41 -7.45
N PRO A 23 -5.68 0.13 -7.90
CA PRO A 23 -6.52 1.07 -8.66
C PRO A 23 -7.11 2.20 -7.83
N LEU A 24 -7.02 2.14 -6.49
CA LEU A 24 -7.67 3.05 -5.55
C LEU A 24 -7.50 4.53 -5.91
N GLY A 25 -6.26 4.97 -6.12
CA GLY A 25 -5.97 6.36 -6.44
C GLY A 25 -6.60 6.79 -7.77
N ARG A 26 -6.57 5.93 -8.80
CA ARG A 26 -7.22 6.21 -10.09
C ARG A 26 -8.74 6.32 -9.97
N VAL A 27 -9.36 5.51 -9.14
CA VAL A 27 -10.80 5.57 -8.91
C VAL A 27 -11.16 6.85 -8.16
N LEU A 28 -10.37 7.27 -7.17
CA LEU A 28 -10.52 8.56 -6.49
C LEU A 28 -10.36 9.74 -7.46
N GLU A 29 -9.35 9.72 -8.34
CA GLU A 29 -9.18 10.75 -9.38
C GLU A 29 -10.39 10.82 -10.31
N ARG A 30 -10.91 9.65 -10.75
CA ARG A 30 -12.10 9.56 -11.59
C ARG A 30 -13.34 10.08 -10.86
N TYR A 31 -13.54 9.72 -9.60
CA TYR A 31 -14.63 10.23 -8.76
C TYR A 31 -14.59 11.75 -8.64
N LEU A 32 -13.40 12.32 -8.44
CA LEU A 32 -13.19 13.76 -8.36
C LEU A 32 -13.16 14.46 -9.71
N GLN A 33 -13.34 13.75 -10.83
CA GLN A 33 -13.22 14.26 -12.19
C GLN A 33 -11.87 14.97 -12.46
N THR A 34 -10.83 14.62 -11.70
CA THR A 34 -9.49 15.12 -11.90
C THR A 34 -8.79 14.26 -12.96
N HIS A 35 -8.66 14.79 -14.16
CA HIS A 35 -8.01 14.09 -15.26
C HIS A 35 -6.48 14.19 -15.07
N SER A 36 -5.85 13.12 -14.64
CA SER A 36 -4.40 12.98 -14.80
C SER A 36 -4.10 12.61 -16.25
N LEU A 37 -3.23 13.39 -16.90
CA LEU A 37 -2.82 13.17 -18.30
C LEU A 37 -2.11 11.83 -18.55
N LYS A 38 -1.75 11.10 -17.49
CA LYS A 38 -1.12 9.75 -17.57
C LYS A 38 -1.74 8.81 -16.53
N ALA A 39 -2.05 7.59 -16.94
CA ALA A 39 -2.49 6.54 -16.02
C ALA A 39 -1.38 6.26 -14.99
N ARG A 40 -1.63 6.59 -13.73
CA ARG A 40 -0.72 6.31 -12.61
C ARG A 40 -0.93 4.87 -12.14
N SER A 41 0.15 4.16 -11.88
CA SER A 41 0.10 2.82 -11.29
C SER A 41 0.34 2.83 -9.77
N ASN A 42 1.01 3.86 -9.27
CA ASN A 42 1.39 3.98 -7.87
C ASN A 42 1.00 5.36 -7.33
N TYR A 43 0.51 5.37 -6.09
CA TYR A 43 0.13 6.58 -5.37
C TYR A 43 0.87 6.62 -4.04
N SER A 44 1.56 7.71 -3.77
CA SER A 44 2.17 7.93 -2.46
C SER A 44 1.10 8.15 -1.39
N MET A 45 1.45 7.92 -0.14
CA MET A 45 0.57 8.17 1.00
C MET A 45 0.03 9.61 0.99
N LEU A 46 0.89 10.61 0.73
CA LEU A 46 0.51 12.01 0.65
C LEU A 46 -0.49 12.29 -0.48
N ALA A 47 -0.27 11.68 -1.66
CA ALA A 47 -1.20 11.82 -2.78
C ALA A 47 -2.58 11.22 -2.46
N LEU A 48 -2.62 10.06 -1.82
CA LEU A 48 -3.87 9.45 -1.38
C LEU A 48 -4.57 10.28 -0.30
N GLU A 49 -3.83 10.82 0.66
CA GLU A 49 -4.40 11.69 1.69
C GLU A 49 -5.11 12.91 1.08
N GLN A 50 -4.48 13.56 0.11
CA GLN A 50 -5.08 14.69 -0.60
C GLN A 50 -6.32 14.30 -1.39
N LEU A 51 -6.30 13.16 -2.09
CA LEU A 51 -7.45 12.66 -2.85
C LEU A 51 -8.61 12.31 -1.92
N TRP A 52 -8.35 11.60 -0.83
CA TRP A 52 -9.37 11.26 0.15
C TRP A 52 -9.96 12.48 0.85
N ALA A 53 -9.13 13.46 1.25
CA ALA A 53 -9.60 14.70 1.87
C ALA A 53 -10.53 15.47 0.93
N ARG A 54 -10.20 15.55 -0.37
CA ARG A 54 -11.06 16.17 -1.38
C ARG A 54 -12.35 15.39 -1.60
N ALA A 55 -12.29 14.08 -1.69
CA ALA A 55 -13.46 13.23 -1.86
C ALA A 55 -14.40 13.33 -0.65
N ALA A 56 -13.86 13.38 0.56
CA ALA A 56 -14.63 13.53 1.80
C ALA A 56 -15.34 14.88 1.94
N ASN A 57 -14.87 15.93 1.27
CA ASN A 57 -15.58 17.22 1.20
C ASN A 57 -16.87 17.13 0.36
N HIS A 58 -16.93 16.20 -0.61
CA HIS A 58 -18.12 15.96 -1.42
C HIS A 58 -19.05 14.92 -0.77
N ASP A 59 -18.47 13.90 -0.15
CA ASP A 59 -19.19 12.81 0.50
C ASP A 59 -18.45 12.38 1.77
N PRO A 60 -18.93 12.76 2.98
CA PRO A 60 -18.30 12.37 4.23
C PRO A 60 -18.20 10.85 4.47
N ALA A 61 -19.08 10.05 3.83
CA ALA A 61 -19.12 8.59 3.90
C ALA A 61 -18.41 7.91 2.71
N ILE A 62 -17.61 8.66 1.95
CA ILE A 62 -16.95 8.17 0.73
C ILE A 62 -16.14 6.88 0.94
N GLY A 63 -15.63 6.63 2.16
CA GLY A 63 -14.98 5.38 2.49
C GLY A 63 -15.89 4.16 2.26
N LEU A 64 -17.15 4.25 2.62
CA LEU A 64 -18.16 3.21 2.40
C LEU A 64 -18.63 3.16 0.94
N HIS A 65 -18.69 4.30 0.27
CA HIS A 65 -19.29 4.43 -1.06
C HIS A 65 -18.31 4.22 -2.22
N LEU A 66 -17.02 4.47 -2.00
CA LEU A 66 -16.04 4.50 -3.11
C LEU A 66 -16.02 3.21 -3.93
N PHE A 67 -16.24 2.04 -3.31
CA PHE A 67 -16.18 0.78 -4.03
C PHE A 67 -17.27 0.65 -5.09
N SER A 68 -18.41 1.32 -4.95
CA SER A 68 -19.47 1.38 -5.98
C SER A 68 -19.01 2.03 -7.29
N HIS A 69 -17.95 2.84 -7.24
CA HIS A 69 -17.33 3.47 -8.42
C HIS A 69 -16.23 2.62 -9.09
N PHE A 70 -15.97 1.43 -8.55
CA PHE A 70 -15.07 0.47 -9.18
C PHE A 70 -15.78 -0.33 -10.25
N SER A 71 -15.27 -0.31 -11.47
CA SER A 71 -15.63 -1.29 -12.49
C SER A 71 -14.88 -2.61 -12.27
N ARG A 72 -15.31 -3.69 -12.91
CA ARG A 72 -14.57 -4.96 -12.85
C ARG A 72 -13.12 -4.86 -13.35
N GLN A 73 -12.83 -3.93 -14.24
CA GLN A 73 -11.47 -3.67 -14.73
C GLN A 73 -10.58 -2.99 -13.71
N ASP A 74 -11.18 -2.34 -12.69
CA ASP A 74 -10.45 -1.72 -11.59
C ASP A 74 -10.12 -2.71 -10.47
N TRP A 75 -10.58 -3.97 -10.56
CA TRP A 75 -10.31 -4.93 -9.50
C TRP A 75 -8.85 -5.38 -9.56
N HIS A 76 -8.17 -5.25 -8.43
CA HIS A 76 -6.81 -5.72 -8.31
C HIS A 76 -6.75 -7.24 -8.46
N VAL A 77 -5.62 -7.75 -8.97
CA VAL A 77 -5.41 -9.21 -9.14
C VAL A 77 -5.62 -10.01 -7.85
N LEU A 78 -5.39 -9.40 -6.68
CA LEU A 78 -5.70 -10.02 -5.38
C LEU A 78 -7.19 -10.28 -5.19
N ALA A 79 -8.04 -9.33 -5.51
CA ALA A 79 -9.49 -9.50 -5.42
C ALA A 79 -9.98 -10.60 -6.38
N GLN A 80 -9.40 -10.68 -7.57
CA GLN A 80 -9.68 -11.77 -8.52
C GLN A 80 -9.23 -13.12 -7.99
N GLY A 81 -8.02 -13.20 -7.39
CA GLY A 81 -7.51 -14.41 -6.77
C GLY A 81 -8.41 -14.90 -5.61
N CYS A 82 -8.91 -13.97 -4.79
CA CYS A 82 -9.86 -14.31 -3.73
C CYS A 82 -11.12 -15.01 -4.28
N LEU A 83 -11.63 -14.57 -5.44
CA LEU A 83 -12.81 -15.18 -6.07
C LEU A 83 -12.57 -16.61 -6.57
N TYR A 84 -11.33 -17.01 -6.86
CA TYR A 84 -11.00 -18.35 -7.31
C TYR A 84 -10.74 -19.34 -6.17
N SER A 85 -10.71 -18.87 -4.92
CA SER A 85 -10.56 -19.72 -3.72
C SER A 85 -11.73 -20.70 -3.57
N ALA A 86 -11.51 -21.83 -2.89
CA ALA A 86 -12.56 -22.83 -2.69
C ALA A 86 -13.59 -22.38 -1.64
N THR A 87 -13.13 -21.74 -0.56
CA THR A 87 -13.99 -21.24 0.53
C THR A 87 -13.69 -19.80 0.89
N LEU A 88 -14.59 -19.20 1.66
CA LEU A 88 -14.37 -17.83 2.18
C LEU A 88 -13.14 -17.75 3.08
N ALA A 89 -12.89 -18.77 3.90
CA ALA A 89 -11.68 -18.83 4.73
C ALA A 89 -10.40 -18.82 3.90
N GLU A 90 -10.37 -19.57 2.79
CA GLU A 90 -9.22 -19.57 1.87
C GLU A 90 -9.04 -18.19 1.21
N ALA A 91 -10.11 -17.55 0.76
CA ALA A 91 -10.06 -16.20 0.18
C ALA A 91 -9.47 -15.18 1.15
N ILE A 92 -9.88 -15.22 2.42
CA ILE A 92 -9.35 -14.35 3.47
C ILE A 92 -7.86 -14.60 3.71
N ARG A 93 -7.44 -15.89 3.81
CA ARG A 93 -6.02 -16.22 3.99
C ARG A 93 -5.19 -15.83 2.79
N PHE A 94 -5.72 -16.01 1.58
CA PHE A 94 -5.09 -15.56 0.35
C PHE A 94 -4.87 -14.05 0.35
N TRP A 95 -5.90 -13.26 0.68
CA TRP A 95 -5.75 -11.82 0.81
C TRP A 95 -4.68 -11.45 1.84
N ALA A 96 -4.75 -12.01 3.05
CA ALA A 96 -3.79 -11.70 4.12
C ALA A 96 -2.34 -11.98 3.70
N ARG A 97 -2.11 -13.05 2.93
CA ARG A 97 -0.77 -13.42 2.42
C ARG A 97 -0.20 -12.39 1.45
N TYR A 98 -1.02 -11.88 0.54
CA TYR A 98 -0.54 -11.06 -0.58
C TYR A 98 -0.89 -9.57 -0.49
N ALA A 99 -1.51 -9.10 0.59
CA ALA A 99 -1.95 -7.71 0.74
C ALA A 99 -0.81 -6.70 0.50
N ARG A 100 0.40 -7.00 0.96
CA ARG A 100 1.59 -6.15 0.77
C ARG A 100 1.99 -5.93 -0.69
N LEU A 101 1.53 -6.76 -1.61
CA LEU A 101 1.76 -6.52 -3.04
C LEU A 101 0.93 -5.35 -3.57
N ALA A 102 -0.21 -5.06 -2.93
CA ALA A 102 -1.08 -3.95 -3.31
C ALA A 102 -0.71 -2.65 -2.58
N SER A 103 -0.22 -2.73 -1.35
CA SER A 103 0.04 -1.54 -0.54
C SER A 103 1.15 -1.77 0.48
N ASP A 104 2.01 -0.77 0.65
CA ASP A 104 3.03 -0.75 1.73
C ASP A 104 2.42 -0.30 3.07
N MET A 105 1.19 0.22 3.05
CA MET A 105 0.50 0.77 4.21
C MET A 105 -0.37 -0.25 4.94
N ASP A 106 -0.81 -1.29 4.23
CA ASP A 106 -1.86 -2.18 4.70
C ASP A 106 -1.29 -3.53 5.12
N THR A 107 -1.71 -4.01 6.27
CA THR A 107 -1.48 -5.39 6.71
C THR A 107 -2.75 -5.99 7.27
N LEU A 108 -2.97 -7.28 6.98
CA LEU A 108 -4.04 -8.05 7.57
C LEU A 108 -3.46 -9.03 8.59
N ALA A 109 -4.12 -9.11 9.75
CA ALA A 109 -3.87 -10.14 10.74
C ALA A 109 -5.13 -10.96 10.95
N LEU A 110 -4.96 -12.27 11.11
CA LEU A 110 -6.04 -13.18 11.42
C LEU A 110 -6.00 -13.49 12.91
N VAL A 111 -7.11 -13.31 13.60
CA VAL A 111 -7.24 -13.47 15.06
C VAL A 111 -8.36 -14.47 15.34
N GLU A 112 -8.03 -15.62 15.90
CA GLU A 112 -9.04 -16.59 16.33
C GLU A 112 -9.60 -16.17 17.68
N GLU A 113 -10.94 -16.09 17.78
CA GLU A 113 -11.66 -15.71 18.99
C GLU A 113 -12.91 -16.61 19.15
N GLY A 114 -12.79 -17.65 19.95
CA GLY A 114 -13.85 -18.65 20.11
C GLY A 114 -14.17 -19.34 18.76
N ASP A 115 -15.44 -19.27 18.35
CA ASP A 115 -15.91 -19.81 17.07
C ASP A 115 -15.84 -18.81 15.91
N CYS A 116 -15.17 -17.68 16.11
CA CYS A 116 -15.04 -16.65 15.10
C CYS A 116 -13.59 -16.47 14.66
N LEU A 117 -13.42 -16.12 13.39
CA LEU A 117 -12.18 -15.56 12.85
C LEU A 117 -12.33 -14.05 12.69
N GLY A 118 -11.51 -13.30 13.41
CA GLY A 118 -11.36 -11.87 13.24
C GLY A 118 -10.36 -11.57 12.12
N VAL A 119 -10.77 -10.76 11.16
CA VAL A 119 -9.90 -10.21 10.11
C VAL A 119 -9.55 -8.78 10.50
N GLU A 120 -8.36 -8.59 11.05
CA GLU A 120 -7.88 -7.28 11.51
C GLU A 120 -7.13 -6.55 10.41
N LEU A 121 -7.58 -5.36 10.08
CA LEU A 121 -6.95 -4.46 9.13
C LEU A 121 -6.13 -3.41 9.89
N ARG A 122 -4.83 -3.41 9.66
CA ARG A 122 -3.88 -2.42 10.19
C ARG A 122 -3.42 -1.53 9.06
N ILE A 123 -3.62 -0.23 9.21
CA ILE A 123 -3.21 0.79 8.25
C ILE A 123 -2.20 1.72 8.92
N ASP A 124 -0.98 1.69 8.40
CA ASP A 124 0.11 2.55 8.86
C ASP A 124 0.13 3.82 8.02
N ALA A 125 -0.75 4.75 8.36
CA ALA A 125 -0.95 6.03 7.69
C ALA A 125 -1.41 7.11 8.69
N PRO A 126 -1.40 8.41 8.32
CA PRO A 126 -1.95 9.47 9.16
C PRO A 126 -3.42 9.20 9.53
N ALA A 127 -3.82 9.60 10.74
CA ALA A 127 -5.17 9.38 11.26
C ALA A 127 -6.27 9.97 10.35
N SER A 128 -5.98 11.07 9.63
CA SER A 128 -6.84 11.68 8.62
C SER A 128 -7.20 10.73 7.47
N LEU A 129 -6.33 9.78 7.15
CA LEU A 129 -6.47 8.83 6.04
C LEU A 129 -7.04 7.48 6.51
N VAL A 130 -6.64 7.03 7.69
CA VAL A 130 -6.91 5.67 8.19
C VAL A 130 -8.39 5.31 8.14
N ARG A 131 -9.29 6.20 8.61
CA ARG A 131 -10.72 5.92 8.63
C ARG A 131 -11.26 5.58 7.24
N TYR A 132 -11.01 6.41 6.25
CA TYR A 132 -11.51 6.21 4.89
C TYR A 132 -10.99 4.94 4.25
N MET A 133 -9.72 4.61 4.49
CA MET A 133 -9.13 3.38 3.99
C MET A 133 -9.74 2.14 4.67
N VAL A 134 -9.96 2.20 6.00
CA VAL A 134 -10.60 1.10 6.74
C VAL A 134 -12.02 0.87 6.24
N GLU A 135 -12.82 1.94 6.12
CA GLU A 135 -14.17 1.87 5.58
C GLU A 135 -14.18 1.25 4.17
N HIS A 136 -13.30 1.77 3.29
CA HIS A 136 -13.21 1.31 1.90
C HIS A 136 -12.83 -0.16 1.82
N TYR A 137 -11.77 -0.59 2.49
CA TYR A 137 -11.33 -1.99 2.44
C TYR A 137 -12.33 -2.94 3.08
N SER A 138 -13.01 -2.50 4.14
CA SER A 138 -14.06 -3.30 4.77
C SER A 138 -15.24 -3.49 3.82
N ALA A 139 -15.78 -2.41 3.24
CA ALA A 139 -16.89 -2.48 2.29
C ALA A 139 -16.50 -3.25 1.01
N MET A 140 -15.30 -3.00 0.48
CA MET A 140 -14.76 -3.72 -0.67
C MET A 140 -14.65 -5.22 -0.39
N SER A 141 -14.09 -5.62 0.76
CA SER A 141 -13.91 -7.03 1.08
C SER A 141 -15.25 -7.75 1.18
N LEU A 142 -16.25 -7.16 1.85
CA LEU A 142 -17.60 -7.72 1.94
C LEU A 142 -18.27 -7.83 0.56
N SER A 143 -18.09 -6.82 -0.30
CA SER A 143 -18.61 -6.86 -1.67
C SER A 143 -17.97 -7.97 -2.51
N VAL A 144 -16.65 -8.13 -2.44
CA VAL A 144 -15.91 -9.19 -3.15
C VAL A 144 -16.35 -10.57 -2.64
N MET A 145 -16.46 -10.74 -1.32
CA MET A 145 -16.97 -11.96 -0.70
C MET A 145 -18.38 -12.27 -1.18
N GLY A 146 -19.26 -11.26 -1.22
CA GLY A 146 -20.63 -11.38 -1.69
C GLY A 146 -20.71 -11.85 -3.15
N VAL A 147 -19.86 -11.33 -4.03
CA VAL A 147 -19.75 -11.83 -5.41
C VAL A 147 -19.31 -13.29 -5.44
N GLY A 148 -18.36 -13.67 -4.58
CA GLY A 148 -17.84 -15.04 -4.50
C GLY A 148 -18.90 -16.05 -4.10
N ILE A 149 -19.73 -15.74 -3.10
CA ILE A 149 -20.78 -16.67 -2.59
C ILE A 149 -22.17 -16.46 -3.23
N GLY A 150 -22.35 -15.40 -4.03
CA GLY A 150 -23.64 -15.07 -4.65
C GLY A 150 -24.71 -14.55 -3.67
N ALA A 151 -24.31 -14.04 -2.50
CA ALA A 151 -25.19 -13.52 -1.46
C ALA A 151 -24.52 -12.37 -0.69
N VAL A 152 -25.32 -11.56 0.00
CA VAL A 152 -24.78 -10.50 0.87
C VAL A 152 -24.03 -11.11 2.05
N VAL A 153 -22.81 -10.66 2.29
CA VAL A 153 -21.99 -11.06 3.44
C VAL A 153 -22.05 -9.95 4.48
N VAL A 154 -22.51 -10.30 5.66
CA VAL A 154 -22.51 -9.41 6.82
C VAL A 154 -21.64 -10.07 7.90
N PRO A 155 -20.65 -9.37 8.49
CA PRO A 155 -19.88 -9.93 9.59
C PRO A 155 -20.75 -10.14 10.81
N GLN A 156 -20.39 -11.07 11.68
CA GLN A 156 -21.09 -11.29 12.95
C GLN A 156 -20.91 -10.11 13.90
N ARG A 157 -19.74 -9.48 13.86
CA ARG A 157 -19.40 -8.27 14.63
C ARG A 157 -18.37 -7.46 13.85
N ALA A 158 -18.46 -6.14 13.94
CA ALA A 158 -17.48 -5.20 13.39
C ALA A 158 -16.97 -4.27 14.49
N CYS A 159 -15.64 -4.13 14.58
CA CYS A 159 -14.98 -3.23 15.52
C CYS A 159 -14.12 -2.23 14.75
N PHE A 160 -14.27 -0.95 15.06
CA PHE A 160 -13.54 0.14 14.44
C PHE A 160 -12.76 0.94 15.48
N ALA A 161 -11.51 1.28 15.18
CA ALA A 161 -10.65 2.06 16.06
C ALA A 161 -11.06 3.54 16.15
N HIS A 162 -11.70 4.06 15.12
CA HIS A 162 -12.15 5.45 15.09
C HIS A 162 -13.47 5.65 15.83
N ARG A 163 -13.78 6.91 16.14
CA ARG A 163 -15.04 7.31 16.75
C ARG A 163 -16.20 7.11 15.80
N ARG A 164 -17.38 6.88 16.38
CA ARG A 164 -18.64 6.75 15.65
C ARG A 164 -18.90 7.99 14.79
N PRO A 165 -19.00 7.85 13.46
CA PRO A 165 -19.25 8.97 12.55
C PRO A 165 -20.72 9.38 12.57
N ALA A 166 -21.01 10.60 12.08
CA ALA A 166 -22.38 11.12 12.00
C ALA A 166 -23.27 10.30 11.04
N TYR A 167 -22.66 9.70 10.00
CA TYR A 167 -23.35 8.83 9.03
C TYR A 167 -23.39 7.35 9.48
N TYR A 168 -23.34 7.09 10.78
CA TYR A 168 -23.45 5.74 11.37
C TYR A 168 -24.59 4.86 10.80
N PRO A 169 -25.78 5.36 10.46
CA PRO A 169 -26.83 4.50 9.91
C PRO A 169 -26.37 3.68 8.68
N GLU A 170 -25.49 4.25 7.85
CA GLU A 170 -24.93 3.58 6.67
C GLU A 170 -24.00 2.41 7.01
N TYR A 171 -23.35 2.45 8.18
CA TYR A 171 -22.55 1.31 8.66
C TYR A 171 -23.39 0.06 8.90
N ARG A 172 -24.65 0.21 9.34
CA ARG A 172 -25.54 -0.91 9.59
C ARG A 172 -25.90 -1.67 8.32
N GLU A 173 -25.95 -0.98 7.19
CA GLU A 173 -26.19 -1.59 5.89
C GLU A 173 -25.04 -2.52 5.47
N TRP A 174 -23.80 -2.18 5.86
CA TRP A 174 -22.60 -2.96 5.55
C TRP A 174 -22.25 -4.00 6.61
N PHE A 175 -22.33 -3.64 7.88
CA PHE A 175 -21.71 -4.40 8.97
C PHE A 175 -22.74 -5.01 9.95
N GLY A 176 -24.04 -4.84 9.70
CA GLY A 176 -25.10 -5.39 10.55
C GLY A 176 -25.32 -4.60 11.84
N GLU A 177 -25.76 -5.27 12.90
CA GLU A 177 -26.20 -4.60 14.12
C GLU A 177 -25.09 -4.50 15.18
N ASP A 178 -24.19 -5.48 15.26
CA ASP A 178 -23.11 -5.51 16.27
C ASP A 178 -21.88 -4.75 15.77
N ILE A 179 -21.95 -3.43 15.91
CA ILE A 179 -20.89 -2.52 15.50
C ILE A 179 -20.38 -1.75 16.71
N GLN A 180 -19.06 -1.84 16.93
CA GLN A 180 -18.37 -1.18 18.03
C GLN A 180 -17.37 -0.16 17.49
N PHE A 181 -17.25 0.99 18.16
CA PHE A 181 -16.32 2.05 17.84
C PHE A 181 -15.37 2.30 19.00
N ASP A 182 -14.31 3.05 18.79
CA ASP A 182 -13.25 3.31 19.78
C ASP A 182 -12.60 2.03 20.32
N CYS A 183 -12.50 0.97 19.49
CA CYS A 183 -12.01 -0.35 19.90
C CYS A 183 -10.47 -0.46 19.97
N GLY A 184 -9.73 0.54 19.52
CA GLY A 184 -8.26 0.46 19.41
C GLY A 184 -7.73 -0.41 18.26
N TYR A 185 -8.60 -1.10 17.52
CA TYR A 185 -8.29 -1.91 16.33
C TYR A 185 -9.46 -1.89 15.35
N ASN A 186 -9.18 -2.27 14.08
CA ASN A 186 -10.22 -2.40 13.05
C ASN A 186 -10.34 -3.87 12.67
N ARG A 187 -11.48 -4.51 12.96
CA ARG A 187 -11.65 -5.95 12.79
C ARG A 187 -13.08 -6.33 12.42
N LEU A 188 -13.23 -7.18 11.43
CA LEU A 188 -14.47 -7.85 11.08
C LEU A 188 -14.41 -9.30 11.54
N TYR A 189 -15.47 -9.79 12.19
CA TYR A 189 -15.55 -11.15 12.71
C TYR A 189 -16.53 -11.99 11.89
N PHE A 190 -16.09 -13.18 11.52
CA PHE A 190 -16.86 -14.16 10.77
C PHE A 190 -16.93 -15.46 11.55
N ASN A 191 -18.09 -16.07 11.62
CA ASN A 191 -18.24 -17.37 12.26
C ASN A 191 -17.77 -18.52 11.33
N ARG A 192 -17.59 -19.72 11.89
CA ARG A 192 -17.10 -20.89 11.14
C ARG A 192 -18.02 -21.25 9.97
N VAL A 193 -19.34 -21.14 10.14
CA VAL A 193 -20.30 -21.47 9.09
C VAL A 193 -20.10 -20.57 7.88
N GLN A 194 -19.93 -19.27 8.11
CA GLN A 194 -19.63 -18.32 7.04
C GLN A 194 -18.28 -18.62 6.36
N LEU A 195 -17.26 -18.98 7.17
CA LEU A 195 -15.92 -19.25 6.66
C LEU A 195 -15.84 -20.50 5.77
N GLU A 196 -16.65 -21.52 6.08
CA GLU A 196 -16.74 -22.77 5.29
C GLU A 196 -17.62 -22.63 4.04
N MET A 197 -18.27 -21.49 3.83
CA MET A 197 -19.09 -21.29 2.63
C MET A 197 -18.24 -21.43 1.36
N PRO A 198 -18.66 -22.30 0.42
CA PRO A 198 -17.96 -22.45 -0.85
C PRO A 198 -18.20 -21.24 -1.75
N LEU A 199 -17.18 -20.82 -2.47
CA LEU A 199 -17.33 -19.77 -3.47
C LEU A 199 -17.87 -20.36 -4.77
N LEU A 200 -18.94 -19.77 -5.30
CA LEU A 200 -19.53 -20.14 -6.59
C LEU A 200 -18.59 -19.85 -7.76
N THR A 201 -17.64 -18.93 -7.53
CA THR A 201 -16.64 -18.50 -8.50
C THR A 201 -15.33 -19.32 -8.42
N GLN A 202 -15.26 -20.35 -7.56
CA GLN A 202 -14.06 -21.15 -7.36
C GLN A 202 -13.51 -21.72 -8.68
N HIS A 203 -12.19 -21.66 -8.85
CA HIS A 203 -11.55 -22.19 -10.05
C HIS A 203 -10.10 -22.59 -9.77
N ALA A 204 -9.87 -23.86 -9.49
CA ALA A 204 -8.56 -24.37 -9.06
C ALA A 204 -7.41 -24.02 -10.04
N GLY A 205 -7.62 -24.17 -11.34
CA GLY A 205 -6.59 -23.83 -12.35
C GLY A 205 -6.25 -22.35 -12.39
N MET A 206 -7.24 -21.46 -12.27
CA MET A 206 -6.99 -20.01 -12.19
C MET A 206 -6.33 -19.63 -10.88
N MET A 207 -6.72 -20.26 -9.77
CA MET A 207 -6.10 -20.06 -8.47
C MET A 207 -4.60 -20.40 -8.51
N GLU A 208 -4.23 -21.50 -9.17
CA GLU A 208 -2.84 -21.90 -9.33
C GLU A 208 -2.05 -20.85 -10.12
N VAL A 209 -2.54 -20.42 -11.28
CA VAL A 209 -1.89 -19.40 -12.13
C VAL A 209 -1.70 -18.09 -11.37
N VAL A 210 -2.76 -17.61 -10.69
CA VAL A 210 -2.69 -16.35 -9.92
C VAL A 210 -1.73 -16.49 -8.74
N SER A 211 -1.77 -17.62 -8.03
CA SER A 211 -0.86 -17.87 -6.90
C SER A 211 0.60 -17.88 -7.34
N GLN A 212 0.93 -18.57 -8.44
CA GLN A 212 2.30 -18.60 -9.00
C GLN A 212 2.79 -17.20 -9.35
N GLU A 213 1.97 -16.39 -10.01
CA GLU A 213 2.34 -15.01 -10.35
C GLU A 213 2.51 -14.13 -9.11
N LEU A 214 1.65 -14.27 -8.10
CA LEU A 214 1.77 -13.50 -6.87
C LEU A 214 2.98 -13.94 -6.03
N GLU A 215 3.29 -15.23 -5.97
CA GLU A 215 4.52 -15.72 -5.34
C GLU A 215 5.76 -15.17 -6.03
N ARG A 216 5.76 -15.15 -7.38
CA ARG A 216 6.84 -14.56 -8.15
C ARG A 216 7.03 -13.08 -7.81
N ARG A 217 5.93 -12.30 -7.72
CA ARG A 217 5.96 -10.88 -7.34
C ARG A 217 6.42 -10.70 -5.89
N LEU A 218 5.95 -11.54 -4.99
CA LEU A 218 6.35 -11.51 -3.58
C LEU A 218 7.84 -11.80 -3.42
N ALA A 219 8.37 -12.80 -4.14
CA ALA A 219 9.79 -13.10 -4.19
C ALA A 219 10.61 -11.93 -4.74
N GLN A 220 10.15 -11.26 -5.80
CA GLN A 220 10.79 -10.06 -6.33
C GLN A 220 10.76 -8.89 -5.34
N GLN A 221 9.67 -8.72 -4.60
CA GLN A 221 9.56 -7.69 -3.57
C GLN A 221 10.41 -8.03 -2.34
N SER A 222 10.49 -9.32 -1.95
CA SER A 222 11.31 -9.77 -0.83
C SER A 222 12.82 -9.77 -1.14
N GLN A 223 13.22 -9.82 -2.42
CA GLN A 223 14.60 -9.53 -2.84
C GLN A 223 15.02 -8.09 -2.50
N LEU A 224 14.06 -7.19 -2.29
CA LEU A 224 14.27 -5.85 -1.73
C LEU A 224 14.12 -5.81 -0.19
N SER A 225 13.94 -6.94 0.49
CA SER A 225 14.04 -7.05 1.95
C SER A 225 15.52 -7.21 2.34
N GLY A 226 15.85 -6.93 3.61
CA GLY A 226 17.23 -7.09 4.06
C GLY A 226 18.12 -5.90 3.73
N TRP A 227 19.31 -6.16 3.17
CA TRP A 227 20.32 -5.12 2.87
C TRP A 227 19.92 -4.27 1.67
N SER A 228 19.29 -4.86 0.68
CA SER A 228 18.77 -4.14 -0.50
C SER A 228 17.74 -3.08 -0.10
N ALA A 229 16.82 -3.42 0.79
CA ALA A 229 15.81 -2.48 1.29
C ALA A 229 16.43 -1.33 2.10
N ARG A 230 17.40 -1.64 2.96
CA ARG A 230 18.12 -0.64 3.77
C ARG A 230 18.89 0.34 2.87
N VAL A 231 19.61 -0.19 1.87
CA VAL A 231 20.36 0.62 0.91
C VAL A 231 19.42 1.45 0.04
N ALA A 232 18.31 0.90 -0.44
CA ALA A 232 17.32 1.65 -1.21
C ALA A 232 16.70 2.79 -0.38
N GLN A 233 16.44 2.56 0.90
CA GLN A 233 15.99 3.61 1.83
C GLN A 233 17.05 4.69 2.01
N GLY A 234 18.31 4.34 2.24
CA GLY A 234 19.41 5.29 2.37
C GLY A 234 19.60 6.13 1.11
N ILE A 235 19.46 5.52 -0.09
CA ILE A 235 19.49 6.23 -1.37
C ILE A 235 18.36 7.25 -1.48
N ARG A 236 17.11 6.87 -1.11
CA ARG A 236 15.95 7.79 -1.12
C ARG A 236 16.21 8.98 -0.21
N GLN A 237 16.68 8.72 1.01
CA GLN A 237 17.02 9.75 1.97
C GLN A 237 18.13 10.66 1.45
N GLY A 238 19.17 10.10 0.88
CA GLY A 238 20.29 10.87 0.30
C GLY A 238 19.86 11.77 -0.86
N LEU A 239 18.93 11.32 -1.71
CA LEU A 239 18.34 12.14 -2.78
C LEU A 239 17.56 13.35 -2.23
N ILE A 240 16.84 13.17 -1.12
CA ILE A 240 16.06 14.24 -0.48
C ILE A 240 16.98 15.23 0.24
N THR A 241 18.03 14.75 0.90
CA THR A 241 18.92 15.57 1.73
C THR A 241 20.13 16.13 0.99
N GLY A 242 20.32 15.74 -0.28
CA GLY A 242 21.50 16.12 -1.06
C GLY A 242 22.81 15.45 -0.60
N GLN A 243 22.71 14.32 0.12
CA GLN A 243 23.88 13.58 0.59
C GLN A 243 24.52 12.76 -0.53
N SER A 244 25.76 12.35 -0.30
CA SER A 244 26.53 11.55 -1.26
C SER A 244 25.89 10.18 -1.50
N LEU A 245 25.57 9.86 -2.76
CA LEU A 245 24.97 8.61 -3.20
C LEU A 245 26.05 7.62 -3.66
N THR A 246 26.93 7.23 -2.77
CA THR A 246 27.98 6.22 -3.04
C THR A 246 27.78 4.98 -2.17
N LEU A 247 28.30 3.85 -2.62
CA LEU A 247 28.30 2.61 -1.84
C LEU A 247 29.03 2.79 -0.51
N GLU A 248 30.11 3.57 -0.52
CA GLU A 248 30.94 3.85 0.64
C GLU A 248 30.19 4.64 1.70
N ALA A 249 29.46 5.70 1.30
CA ALA A 249 28.63 6.50 2.20
C ALA A 249 27.50 5.63 2.80
N GLN A 250 26.79 4.87 1.99
CA GLN A 250 25.75 3.96 2.46
C GLN A 250 26.27 2.87 3.38
N ALA A 251 27.48 2.36 3.14
CA ALA A 251 28.11 1.39 4.01
C ALA A 251 28.45 1.98 5.38
N GLN A 252 28.93 3.23 5.41
CA GLN A 252 29.23 3.95 6.64
C GLN A 252 27.96 4.18 7.47
N ASP A 253 26.87 4.64 6.85
CA ASP A 253 25.57 4.86 7.50
C ASP A 253 24.98 3.57 8.09
N LEU A 254 25.24 2.44 7.43
CA LEU A 254 24.80 1.11 7.87
C LEU A 254 25.82 0.40 8.79
N HIS A 255 26.88 1.09 9.24
CA HIS A 255 27.96 0.54 10.06
C HIS A 255 28.60 -0.73 9.45
N GLN A 256 28.82 -0.73 8.14
CA GLN A 256 29.41 -1.82 7.38
C GLN A 256 30.65 -1.34 6.60
N SER A 257 31.50 -2.28 6.20
CA SER A 257 32.50 -1.97 5.15
C SER A 257 31.83 -2.01 3.74
N ALA A 258 32.29 -1.19 2.82
CA ALA A 258 31.80 -1.21 1.43
C ALA A 258 31.91 -2.61 0.79
N ARG A 259 32.98 -3.36 1.09
CA ARG A 259 33.18 -4.76 0.66
C ARG A 259 32.09 -5.68 1.22
N THR A 260 31.77 -5.54 2.50
CA THR A 260 30.72 -6.36 3.15
C THR A 260 29.35 -6.03 2.58
N LEU A 261 29.04 -4.74 2.41
CA LEU A 261 27.75 -4.32 1.86
C LEU A 261 27.60 -4.79 0.41
N ARG A 262 28.64 -4.67 -0.41
CA ARG A 262 28.62 -5.18 -1.80
C ARG A 262 28.30 -6.67 -1.85
N ARG A 263 29.02 -7.50 -1.07
CA ARG A 263 28.78 -8.95 -1.00
C ARG A 263 27.34 -9.27 -0.59
N ARG A 264 26.81 -8.57 0.43
CA ARG A 264 25.42 -8.77 0.89
C ARG A 264 24.39 -8.43 -0.18
N LEU A 265 24.63 -7.39 -0.99
CA LEU A 265 23.76 -7.05 -2.11
C LEU A 265 23.87 -8.10 -3.22
N GLU A 266 25.07 -8.62 -3.49
CA GLU A 266 25.30 -9.70 -4.45
C GLU A 266 24.62 -11.01 -4.00
N ASP A 267 24.68 -11.34 -2.71
CA ASP A 267 23.97 -12.47 -2.09
C ASP A 267 22.44 -12.34 -2.23
N GLU A 268 21.93 -11.10 -2.27
CA GLU A 268 20.50 -10.79 -2.53
C GLU A 268 20.21 -10.61 -4.04
N GLY A 269 21.13 -10.95 -4.95
CA GLY A 269 20.95 -10.90 -6.39
C GLY A 269 20.88 -9.49 -6.99
N THR A 270 21.43 -8.48 -6.29
CA THR A 270 21.40 -7.08 -6.76
C THR A 270 22.75 -6.38 -6.59
N SER A 271 22.81 -5.10 -6.96
CA SER A 271 23.97 -4.25 -6.75
C SER A 271 23.53 -2.83 -6.37
N PHE A 272 24.44 -2.06 -5.75
CA PHE A 272 24.17 -0.66 -5.42
C PHE A 272 23.74 0.16 -6.65
N ARG A 273 24.34 -0.06 -7.79
CA ARG A 273 23.99 0.64 -9.03
C ARG A 273 22.57 0.32 -9.49
N VAL A 274 22.17 -0.96 -9.43
CA VAL A 274 20.82 -1.39 -9.78
C VAL A 274 19.79 -0.76 -8.84
N LEU A 275 20.08 -0.73 -7.53
CA LEU A 275 19.20 -0.10 -6.53
C LEU A 275 19.09 1.42 -6.75
N LEU A 276 20.23 2.09 -7.01
CA LEU A 276 20.25 3.52 -7.28
C LEU A 276 19.43 3.88 -8.53
N ASP A 277 19.61 3.12 -9.62
CA ASP A 277 18.84 3.31 -10.85
C ASP A 277 17.34 3.07 -10.63
N ARG A 278 16.96 2.04 -9.85
CA ARG A 278 15.57 1.74 -9.54
C ARG A 278 14.92 2.84 -8.69
N VAL A 279 15.58 3.28 -7.61
CA VAL A 279 15.08 4.35 -6.75
C VAL A 279 14.94 5.66 -7.53
N ARG A 280 15.90 5.99 -8.40
CA ARG A 280 15.82 7.16 -9.26
C ARG A 280 14.67 7.09 -10.26
N ALA A 281 14.42 5.92 -10.86
CA ALA A 281 13.30 5.72 -11.77
C ALA A 281 11.94 5.85 -11.06
N GLU A 282 11.83 5.33 -9.84
CA GLU A 282 10.62 5.49 -9.00
C GLU A 282 10.38 6.97 -8.67
N LEU A 283 11.41 7.69 -8.26
CA LEU A 283 11.31 9.10 -7.88
C LEU A 283 11.07 10.01 -9.10
N GLU A 284 11.64 9.68 -10.28
CA GLU A 284 11.35 10.38 -11.53
C GLU A 284 9.86 10.41 -11.85
N GLN A 285 9.20 9.25 -11.74
CA GLN A 285 7.77 9.15 -11.98
C GLN A 285 6.99 10.08 -11.04
N TYR A 286 7.39 10.14 -9.77
CA TYR A 286 6.78 11.03 -8.79
C TYR A 286 6.97 12.51 -9.17
N LEU A 287 8.19 12.92 -9.51
CA LEU A 287 8.53 14.32 -9.87
C LEU A 287 7.86 14.77 -11.19
N GLU A 288 7.80 13.88 -12.19
CA GLU A 288 7.01 14.13 -13.42
C GLU A 288 5.53 14.40 -13.09
N MET A 289 4.99 13.71 -12.08
CA MET A 289 3.60 13.89 -11.64
C MET A 289 3.36 15.20 -10.90
N GLN A 290 4.38 15.75 -10.24
CA GLN A 290 4.31 17.08 -9.61
C GLN A 290 4.37 18.21 -10.65
N GLY A 291 4.64 17.87 -11.92
CA GLY A 291 4.78 18.85 -12.99
C GLY A 291 6.17 19.45 -13.10
N ASP A 292 7.16 18.87 -12.42
CA ASP A 292 8.53 19.34 -12.49
C ASP A 292 9.09 19.25 -13.90
N SER A 293 9.84 20.27 -14.31
CA SER A 293 10.55 20.27 -15.58
C SER A 293 11.68 19.21 -15.57
N ARG A 294 12.06 18.71 -16.74
CA ARG A 294 13.16 17.72 -16.86
C ARG A 294 14.47 18.18 -16.22
N THR A 295 14.73 19.47 -16.24
CA THR A 295 15.92 20.06 -15.62
C THR A 295 15.81 19.99 -14.08
N GLN A 296 14.65 20.32 -13.51
CA GLN A 296 14.39 20.18 -12.08
C GLN A 296 14.50 18.73 -11.63
N ILE A 297 13.90 17.80 -12.39
CA ILE A 297 13.98 16.36 -12.12
C ILE A 297 15.44 15.88 -12.15
N ALA A 298 16.23 16.26 -13.16
CA ALA A 298 17.64 15.90 -13.23
C ALA A 298 18.39 16.34 -11.97
N THR A 299 18.18 17.58 -11.52
CA THR A 299 18.82 18.15 -10.32
C THR A 299 18.39 17.38 -9.06
N GLN A 300 17.08 17.14 -8.88
CA GLN A 300 16.56 16.42 -7.70
C GLN A 300 17.01 14.96 -7.65
N LEU A 301 17.22 14.34 -8.81
CA LEU A 301 17.77 12.98 -8.90
C LEU A 301 19.31 12.94 -8.76
N GLY A 302 19.95 14.08 -8.50
CA GLY A 302 21.39 14.16 -8.26
C GLY A 302 22.23 13.99 -9.54
N TYR A 303 21.72 14.43 -10.70
CA TYR A 303 22.49 14.50 -11.94
C TYR A 303 23.11 15.88 -12.12
N SER A 304 24.36 15.92 -12.56
CA SER A 304 25.08 17.15 -12.83
C SER A 304 24.54 17.91 -14.03
N ASP A 305 23.93 17.21 -14.98
CA ASP A 305 23.39 17.79 -16.20
C ASP A 305 22.22 16.98 -16.77
N LEU A 306 21.45 17.63 -17.65
CA LEU A 306 20.28 17.04 -18.29
C LEU A 306 20.63 15.86 -19.21
N ALA A 307 21.80 15.87 -19.84
CA ALA A 307 22.21 14.82 -20.78
C ALA A 307 22.47 13.52 -20.02
N ALA A 308 23.18 13.58 -18.90
CA ALA A 308 23.41 12.43 -18.02
C ALA A 308 22.09 11.80 -17.53
N TYR A 309 21.12 12.63 -17.13
CA TYR A 309 19.78 12.18 -16.77
C TYR A 309 19.06 11.49 -17.93
N VAL A 310 19.05 12.10 -19.13
CA VAL A 310 18.38 11.52 -20.31
C VAL A 310 18.99 10.15 -20.70
N HIS A 311 20.31 9.99 -20.59
CA HIS A 311 20.98 8.71 -20.81
C HIS A 311 20.58 7.66 -19.74
N ALA A 312 20.53 8.06 -18.48
CA ALA A 312 20.09 7.18 -17.40
C ALA A 312 18.63 6.74 -17.58
N ARG A 313 17.75 7.68 -17.94
CA ARG A 313 16.34 7.42 -18.21
C ARG A 313 16.10 6.39 -19.31
N LYS A 314 16.90 6.39 -20.38
CA LYS A 314 16.83 5.35 -21.42
C LYS A 314 17.16 3.96 -20.86
N ARG A 315 18.16 3.88 -19.98
CA ARG A 315 18.56 2.62 -19.33
C ARG A 315 17.47 2.10 -18.38
N TRP A 316 16.77 2.98 -17.64
CA TRP A 316 15.73 2.57 -16.69
C TRP A 316 14.49 1.95 -17.37
N ARG A 317 14.22 2.33 -18.62
CA ARG A 317 13.11 1.76 -19.39
C ARG A 317 13.35 0.31 -19.85
N SER A 318 14.55 -0.18 -19.68
CA SER A 318 14.93 -1.55 -20.00
C SER A 318 15.14 -2.43 -18.75
N LEU A 319 14.90 -1.88 -17.54
CA LEU A 319 14.86 -2.59 -16.26
C LEU A 319 13.41 -2.98 -15.93
#